data_32498da1a6eea030d739088de7ec43f6
#
_entry.id   32498da1a6eea030d739088de7ec43f6
#
_cell.length_a   1.000
_cell.length_b   1.000
_cell.length_c   1.000
_cell.angle_alpha   90.00
_cell.angle_beta   90.00
_cell.angle_gamma   90.00
#
_symmetry.space_group_name_H-M   'P 1'
#
loop_
_entity.id
_entity.type
_entity.pdbx_description
1 polymer ?
#
loop_
_entity_poly.entity_id
_entity_poly.type
_entity_poly.pdbx_seq_one_letter_code
_entity_poly.pdbx_strand_id
1 'polypeptide(L)'
;MNIFFLDKDPKIAAQMQCDKHVVKMILETAQMLSTAARAQGHDIGYKSAYPNHPMTLWVNKSPHNYAWAIIHAFELCEEYTKRYNKIHKTKKIIRDLYEICNGDYAKMTDPPKCMPDEYKTDDYVQSYRNYYEGDKKRFARYTNRGTPEFMQ
;
A
#
# COMPACT_ATOMS: atom_id res chain seq x y z
N MET A 1 1.65 10.48 1.57
CA MET A 1 1.01 9.20 1.91
C MET A 1 0.27 8.64 0.71
N ASN A 2 0.56 7.43 0.34
CA ASN A 2 -0.16 6.75 -0.75
C ASN A 2 -0.11 5.23 -0.56
N ILE A 3 -1.10 4.57 -1.17
CA ILE A 3 -1.09 3.14 -1.44
C ILE A 3 -1.38 3.06 -2.94
N PHE A 4 -0.49 2.47 -3.70
CA PHE A 4 -0.67 2.38 -5.15
C PHE A 4 -1.50 1.14 -5.47
N PHE A 5 -2.80 1.34 -5.71
CA PHE A 5 -3.75 0.26 -6.01
C PHE A 5 -3.60 -0.17 -7.48
N LEU A 6 -2.48 -0.82 -7.81
CA LEU A 6 -2.18 -1.22 -9.17
C LEU A 6 -2.94 -2.47 -9.62
N ASP A 7 -3.59 -3.15 -8.67
CA ASP A 7 -4.48 -4.28 -8.91
C ASP A 7 -5.44 -4.38 -7.72
N LYS A 8 -6.56 -5.06 -7.91
CA LYS A 8 -7.51 -5.32 -6.80
C LYS A 8 -6.97 -6.34 -5.82
N ASP A 9 -6.14 -7.27 -6.29
CA ASP A 9 -5.47 -8.25 -5.44
C ASP A 9 -4.27 -7.59 -4.76
N PRO A 10 -4.20 -7.58 -3.43
CA PRO A 10 -3.11 -6.91 -2.71
C PRO A 10 -1.72 -7.48 -3.01
N LYS A 11 -1.63 -8.78 -3.30
CA LYS A 11 -0.37 -9.44 -3.67
C LYS A 11 0.09 -9.00 -5.06
N ILE A 12 -0.81 -9.04 -6.03
CA ILE A 12 -0.50 -8.63 -7.40
C ILE A 12 -0.15 -7.14 -7.43
N ALA A 13 -0.89 -6.31 -6.68
CA ALA A 13 -0.59 -4.89 -6.56
C ALA A 13 0.84 -4.67 -6.03
N ALA A 14 1.27 -5.45 -5.04
CA ALA A 14 2.63 -5.36 -4.50
C ALA A 14 3.68 -5.74 -5.55
N GLN A 15 3.43 -6.80 -6.31
CA GLN A 15 4.34 -7.25 -7.37
C GLN A 15 4.49 -6.24 -8.50
N MET A 16 3.48 -5.41 -8.73
CA MET A 16 3.47 -4.40 -9.78
C MET A 16 4.15 -3.10 -9.38
N GLN A 17 4.46 -2.89 -8.10
CA GLN A 17 5.16 -1.69 -7.66
C GLN A 17 6.63 -1.73 -8.07
N CYS A 18 7.14 -0.56 -8.49
CA CYS A 18 8.55 -0.43 -8.85
C CYS A 18 9.44 -0.51 -7.60
N ASP A 19 10.73 -0.76 -7.81
CA ASP A 19 11.70 -0.95 -6.72
C ASP A 19 11.65 0.15 -5.67
N LYS A 20 11.64 1.40 -6.10
CA LYS A 20 11.62 2.56 -5.19
C LYS A 20 10.39 2.53 -4.28
N HIS A 21 9.23 2.15 -4.81
CA HIS A 21 8.00 2.09 -4.05
C HIS A 21 7.93 0.86 -3.14
N VAL A 22 8.43 -0.28 -3.59
CA VAL A 22 8.53 -1.47 -2.71
C VAL A 22 9.33 -1.13 -1.45
N VAL A 23 10.43 -0.40 -1.58
CA VAL A 23 11.25 0.00 -0.43
C VAL A 23 10.51 1.00 0.46
N LYS A 24 9.94 2.06 -0.12
CA LYS A 24 9.39 3.20 0.60
C LYS A 24 7.98 2.96 1.15
N MET A 25 7.13 2.28 0.40
CA MET A 25 5.70 2.19 0.75
C MET A 25 5.42 1.23 1.90
N ILE A 26 6.34 0.34 2.25
CA ILE A 26 6.23 -0.48 3.45
C ILE A 26 6.15 0.43 4.69
N LEU A 27 7.06 1.41 4.79
CA LEU A 27 7.06 2.36 5.89
C LEU A 27 5.81 3.23 5.90
N GLU A 28 5.42 3.80 4.76
CA GLU A 28 4.24 4.68 4.69
C GLU A 28 2.95 3.92 5.02
N THR A 29 2.81 2.70 4.53
CA THR A 29 1.63 1.88 4.85
C THR A 29 1.61 1.53 6.33
N ALA A 30 2.75 1.19 6.92
CA ALA A 30 2.84 0.94 8.35
C ALA A 30 2.49 2.19 9.18
N GLN A 31 2.85 3.37 8.72
CA GLN A 31 2.47 4.63 9.37
C GLN A 31 0.95 4.85 9.32
N MET A 32 0.32 4.60 8.19
CA MET A 32 -1.15 4.72 8.06
C MET A 32 -1.88 3.71 8.94
N LEU A 33 -1.42 2.46 8.95
CA LEU A 33 -1.99 1.41 9.78
C LEU A 33 -1.82 1.72 11.27
N SER A 34 -0.65 2.24 11.67
CA SER A 34 -0.38 2.64 13.04
C SER A 34 -1.31 3.78 13.48
N THR A 35 -1.50 4.77 12.62
CA THR A 35 -2.40 5.90 12.87
C THR A 35 -3.84 5.41 13.06
N ALA A 36 -4.30 4.49 12.21
CA ALA A 36 -5.63 3.88 12.33
C ALA A 36 -5.74 3.06 13.63
N ALA A 37 -4.74 2.25 13.95
CA ALA A 37 -4.74 1.44 15.17
C ALA A 37 -4.83 2.32 16.42
N ARG A 38 -4.06 3.40 16.47
CA ARG A 38 -4.08 4.33 17.60
C ARG A 38 -5.40 5.08 17.72
N ALA A 39 -6.01 5.45 16.59
CA ALA A 39 -7.33 6.07 16.59
C ALA A 39 -8.39 5.15 17.18
N GLN A 40 -8.19 3.84 17.11
CA GLN A 40 -9.08 2.83 17.67
C GLN A 40 -8.69 2.40 19.08
N GLY A 41 -7.71 3.06 19.71
CA GLY A 41 -7.33 2.82 21.09
C GLY A 41 -6.19 1.81 21.31
N HIS A 42 -5.53 1.36 20.24
CA HIS A 42 -4.41 0.43 20.33
C HIS A 42 -3.07 1.18 20.39
N ASP A 43 -2.25 0.89 21.39
CA ASP A 43 -0.93 1.51 21.53
C ASP A 43 0.14 0.63 20.88
N ILE A 44 0.11 0.55 19.56
CA ILE A 44 1.04 -0.27 18.75
C ILE A 44 1.51 0.49 17.53
N GLY A 45 2.65 0.09 17.01
CA GLY A 45 3.20 0.65 15.78
C GLY A 45 3.90 1.99 15.98
N TYR A 46 4.01 2.71 14.87
CA TYR A 46 4.62 4.04 14.87
C TYR A 46 3.70 5.08 15.51
N LYS A 47 4.25 6.26 15.79
CA LYS A 47 3.43 7.40 16.22
C LYS A 47 2.44 7.79 15.11
N SER A 48 1.28 8.31 15.53
CA SER A 48 0.29 8.81 14.59
C SER A 48 0.90 9.88 13.68
N ALA A 49 0.63 9.77 12.38
CA ALA A 49 1.13 10.68 11.36
C ALA A 49 0.05 10.93 10.31
N TYR A 50 -0.14 12.19 9.94
CA TYR A 50 -1.09 12.60 8.89
C TYR A 50 -2.48 11.97 9.04
N PRO A 51 -3.12 12.11 10.22
CA PRO A 51 -4.38 11.41 10.51
C PRO A 51 -5.54 11.82 9.60
N ASN A 52 -5.47 13.01 9.00
CA ASN A 52 -6.53 13.54 8.14
C ASN A 52 -6.24 13.36 6.64
N HIS A 53 -5.12 12.73 6.27
CA HIS A 53 -4.85 12.43 4.87
C HIS A 53 -5.91 11.47 4.32
N PRO A 54 -6.44 11.68 3.11
CA PRO A 54 -7.52 10.83 2.57
C PRO A 54 -7.21 9.33 2.61
N MET A 55 -5.98 8.93 2.33
CA MET A 55 -5.61 7.52 2.36
C MET A 55 -5.60 6.97 3.79
N THR A 56 -5.11 7.74 4.76
CA THR A 56 -5.15 7.35 6.17
C THR A 56 -6.58 7.21 6.67
N LEU A 57 -7.45 8.15 6.28
CA LEU A 57 -8.88 8.08 6.63
C LEU A 57 -9.53 6.83 6.03
N TRP A 58 -9.18 6.48 4.80
CA TRP A 58 -9.69 5.26 4.17
C TRP A 58 -9.27 4.00 4.93
N VAL A 59 -8.00 3.90 5.32
CA VAL A 59 -7.49 2.75 6.10
C VAL A 59 -8.25 2.63 7.42
N ASN A 60 -8.54 3.76 8.07
CA ASN A 60 -9.24 3.78 9.36
C ASN A 60 -10.75 3.61 9.26
N LYS A 61 -11.33 3.75 8.09
CA LYS A 61 -12.79 3.82 7.91
C LYS A 61 -13.49 2.50 8.21
N SER A 62 -12.85 1.37 7.93
CA SER A 62 -13.45 0.06 8.18
C SER A 62 -12.39 -1.00 8.45
N PRO A 63 -12.75 -2.10 9.15
CA PRO A 63 -11.83 -3.21 9.35
C PRO A 63 -11.45 -3.90 8.03
N HIS A 64 -12.30 -3.81 7.00
CA HIS A 64 -12.04 -4.40 5.69
C HIS A 64 -11.00 -3.62 4.91
N ASN A 65 -11.02 -2.28 4.98
CA ASN A 65 -10.00 -1.42 4.40
C ASN A 65 -8.65 -1.63 5.08
N TYR A 66 -8.65 -1.70 6.40
CA TYR A 66 -7.46 -2.02 7.19
C TYR A 66 -6.89 -3.39 6.77
N ALA A 67 -7.76 -4.39 6.60
CA ALA A 67 -7.35 -5.74 6.18
C ALA A 67 -6.66 -5.73 4.82
N TRP A 68 -7.19 -5.00 3.84
CA TRP A 68 -6.53 -4.88 2.54
C TRP A 68 -5.14 -4.25 2.67
N ALA A 69 -5.06 -3.16 3.41
CA ALA A 69 -3.80 -2.44 3.60
C ALA A 69 -2.73 -3.29 4.31
N ILE A 70 -3.11 -4.05 5.36
CA ILE A 70 -2.15 -4.87 6.10
C ILE A 70 -1.67 -6.07 5.28
N ILE A 71 -2.54 -6.71 4.53
CA ILE A 71 -2.16 -7.81 3.64
C ILE A 71 -1.22 -7.29 2.55
N HIS A 72 -1.55 -6.15 1.96
CA HIS A 72 -0.69 -5.51 0.97
C HIS A 72 0.70 -5.18 1.54
N ALA A 73 0.75 -4.67 2.78
CA ALA A 73 2.01 -4.39 3.46
C ALA A 73 2.86 -5.64 3.65
N PHE A 74 2.24 -6.77 4.03
CA PHE A 74 2.94 -8.05 4.11
C PHE A 74 3.49 -8.47 2.75
N GLU A 75 2.68 -8.34 1.71
CA GLU A 75 3.10 -8.73 0.36
C GLU A 75 4.22 -7.83 -0.16
N LEU A 76 4.22 -6.55 0.21
CA LEU A 76 5.37 -5.66 -0.08
C LEU A 76 6.62 -6.12 0.65
N CYS A 77 6.52 -6.58 1.89
CA CYS A 77 7.65 -7.13 2.63
C CYS A 77 8.21 -8.38 1.94
N GLU A 78 7.33 -9.27 1.48
CA GLU A 78 7.73 -10.47 0.72
C GLU A 78 8.39 -10.08 -0.61
N GLU A 79 7.85 -9.08 -1.28
CA GLU A 79 8.42 -8.57 -2.54
C GLU A 79 9.79 -7.94 -2.32
N TYR A 80 9.97 -7.19 -1.22
CA TYR A 80 11.25 -6.63 -0.84
C TYR A 80 12.31 -7.74 -0.65
N THR A 81 11.95 -8.79 0.07
CA THR A 81 12.84 -9.93 0.30
C THR A 81 13.19 -10.64 -1.01
N LYS A 82 12.19 -10.83 -1.88
CA LYS A 82 12.41 -11.45 -3.20
C LYS A 82 13.38 -10.63 -4.04
N ARG A 83 13.22 -9.31 -4.06
CA ARG A 83 14.04 -8.43 -4.90
C ARG A 83 15.44 -8.23 -4.37
N TYR A 84 15.61 -8.12 -3.06
CA TYR A 84 16.88 -7.69 -2.45
C TYR A 84 17.53 -8.72 -1.54
N ASN A 85 16.90 -9.86 -1.32
CA ASN A 85 17.39 -10.91 -0.42
C ASN A 85 17.67 -10.38 1.00
N LYS A 86 16.81 -9.49 1.49
CA LYS A 86 16.88 -8.87 2.81
C LYS A 86 15.49 -8.84 3.44
N ILE A 87 15.45 -8.74 4.77
CA ILE A 87 14.20 -8.54 5.51
C ILE A 87 14.07 -7.04 5.82
N HIS A 88 12.96 -6.43 5.37
CA HIS A 88 12.69 -5.03 5.66
C HIS A 88 12.47 -4.84 7.17
N LYS A 89 13.17 -3.86 7.77
CA LYS A 89 13.12 -3.64 9.23
C LYS A 89 11.73 -3.27 9.74
N THR A 90 10.85 -2.74 8.91
CA THR A 90 9.47 -2.41 9.28
C THR A 90 8.56 -3.65 9.35
N LYS A 91 9.01 -4.80 8.86
CA LYS A 91 8.19 -6.03 8.85
C LYS A 91 7.70 -6.42 10.25
N LYS A 92 8.52 -6.24 11.27
CA LYS A 92 8.14 -6.54 12.67
C LYS A 92 6.98 -5.66 13.15
N ILE A 93 6.94 -4.39 12.70
CA ILE A 93 5.85 -3.47 13.02
C ILE A 93 4.57 -3.91 12.29
N ILE A 94 4.69 -4.34 11.04
CA ILE A 94 3.56 -4.87 10.27
C ILE A 94 2.96 -6.10 10.98
N ARG A 95 3.80 -6.98 11.55
CA ARG A 95 3.31 -8.13 12.32
C ARG A 95 2.49 -7.71 13.53
N ASP A 96 2.95 -6.71 14.29
CA ASP A 96 2.22 -6.20 15.45
C ASP A 96 0.87 -5.62 15.02
N LEU A 97 0.84 -4.87 13.93
CA LEU A 97 -0.37 -4.28 13.38
C LEU A 97 -1.35 -5.34 12.84
N TYR A 98 -0.85 -6.47 12.39
CA TYR A 98 -1.69 -7.58 11.93
C TYR A 98 -2.51 -8.21 13.07
N GLU A 99 -1.99 -8.18 14.29
CA GLU A 99 -2.65 -8.80 15.45
C GLU A 99 -4.06 -8.26 15.70
N ILE A 100 -4.33 -7.02 15.32
CA ILE A 100 -5.65 -6.40 15.50
C ILE A 100 -6.52 -6.47 14.24
N CYS A 101 -6.02 -7.09 13.17
CA CYS A 101 -6.78 -7.22 11.92
C CYS A 101 -7.91 -8.22 12.10
N ASN A 102 -9.14 -7.80 11.85
CA ASN A 102 -10.33 -8.66 11.98
C ASN A 102 -11.31 -8.48 10.82
N GLY A 103 -10.88 -7.87 9.73
CA GLY A 103 -11.71 -7.63 8.55
C GLY A 103 -11.46 -8.63 7.43
N ASP A 104 -12.29 -8.51 6.40
CA ASP A 104 -12.17 -9.27 5.15
C ASP A 104 -11.84 -8.29 4.02
N TYR A 105 -10.62 -8.38 3.48
CA TYR A 105 -10.16 -7.44 2.46
C TYR A 105 -11.01 -7.46 1.18
N ALA A 106 -11.73 -8.56 0.92
CA ALA A 106 -12.64 -8.62 -0.23
C ALA A 106 -13.82 -7.66 -0.10
N LYS A 107 -14.10 -7.18 1.12
CA LYS A 107 -15.20 -6.24 1.42
C LYS A 107 -14.73 -4.79 1.52
N MET A 108 -13.52 -4.48 1.10
CA MET A 108 -13.02 -3.11 1.11
C MET A 108 -13.90 -2.19 0.26
N THR A 109 -13.94 -0.91 0.64
CA THR A 109 -14.57 0.13 -0.19
C THR A 109 -13.56 0.71 -1.17
N ASP A 110 -14.03 1.38 -2.23
CA ASP A 110 -13.14 2.02 -3.19
C ASP A 110 -12.22 3.01 -2.47
N PRO A 111 -10.91 2.93 -2.72
CA PRO A 111 -9.97 3.86 -2.11
C PRO A 111 -10.01 5.24 -2.77
N PRO A 112 -9.53 6.28 -2.08
CA PRO A 112 -9.37 7.58 -2.68
C PRO A 112 -8.34 7.54 -3.80
N LYS A 113 -8.56 8.35 -4.83
CA LYS A 113 -7.66 8.48 -5.98
C LYS A 113 -6.66 9.59 -5.69
N CYS A 114 -5.56 9.25 -5.02
CA CYS A 114 -4.54 10.21 -4.57
C CYS A 114 -3.52 10.45 -5.68
N MET A 115 -3.92 11.23 -6.68
CA MET A 115 -3.10 11.56 -7.85
C MET A 115 -3.66 12.82 -8.52
N PRO A 116 -2.90 13.45 -9.44
CA PRO A 116 -3.41 14.55 -10.27
C PRO A 116 -4.65 14.14 -11.08
N ASP A 117 -5.57 15.08 -11.26
CA ASP A 117 -6.87 14.82 -11.93
C ASP A 117 -6.73 14.23 -13.33
N GLU A 118 -5.66 14.58 -14.05
CA GLU A 118 -5.43 14.08 -15.41
C GLU A 118 -5.34 12.55 -15.51
N TYR A 119 -5.00 11.88 -14.39
CA TYR A 119 -4.88 10.41 -14.34
C TYR A 119 -6.15 9.72 -13.88
N LYS A 120 -7.11 10.47 -13.32
CA LYS A 120 -8.31 9.90 -12.69
C LYS A 120 -9.32 9.41 -13.73
N THR A 121 -9.82 8.20 -13.49
CA THR A 121 -10.94 7.61 -14.20
C THR A 121 -11.97 7.10 -13.18
N ASP A 122 -13.09 6.56 -13.63
CA ASP A 122 -14.08 5.95 -12.74
C ASP A 122 -13.55 4.67 -12.07
N ASP A 123 -12.53 4.04 -12.66
CA ASP A 123 -11.89 2.84 -12.12
C ASP A 123 -10.61 3.23 -11.36
N TYR A 124 -10.57 2.93 -10.05
CA TYR A 124 -9.40 3.32 -9.24
C TYR A 124 -8.14 2.58 -9.65
N VAL A 125 -8.22 1.30 -10.06
CA VAL A 125 -7.05 0.55 -10.53
C VAL A 125 -6.48 1.21 -11.78
N GLN A 126 -7.35 1.48 -12.76
CA GLN A 126 -6.90 2.16 -13.98
C GLN A 126 -6.31 3.54 -13.69
N SER A 127 -6.88 4.27 -12.75
CA SER A 127 -6.37 5.58 -12.32
C SER A 127 -4.95 5.48 -11.76
N TYR A 128 -4.69 4.51 -10.88
CA TYR A 128 -3.35 4.29 -10.33
C TYR A 128 -2.36 3.81 -11.39
N ARG A 129 -2.80 2.99 -12.33
CA ARG A 129 -1.95 2.55 -13.46
C ARG A 129 -1.60 3.72 -14.37
N ASN A 130 -2.58 4.60 -14.65
CA ASN A 130 -2.33 5.82 -15.43
C ASN A 130 -1.30 6.72 -14.72
N TYR A 131 -1.44 6.89 -13.42
CA TYR A 131 -0.51 7.67 -12.62
C TYR A 131 0.90 7.07 -12.67
N TYR A 132 1.01 5.76 -12.55
CA TYR A 132 2.28 5.05 -12.64
C TYR A 132 2.94 5.24 -14.00
N GLU A 133 2.18 5.01 -15.06
CA GLU A 133 2.68 5.13 -16.43
C GLU A 133 3.07 6.57 -16.77
N GLY A 134 2.26 7.54 -16.36
CA GLY A 134 2.50 8.95 -16.69
C GLY A 134 3.57 9.63 -15.85
N ASP A 135 3.70 9.28 -14.57
CA ASP A 135 4.56 10.03 -13.63
C ASP A 135 5.70 9.22 -13.03
N LYS A 136 5.58 7.90 -12.95
CA LYS A 136 6.55 7.03 -12.28
C LYS A 136 7.43 6.25 -13.24
N LYS A 137 7.02 6.09 -14.49
CA LYS A 137 7.74 5.28 -15.48
C LYS A 137 9.19 5.74 -15.68
N ARG A 138 9.45 7.03 -15.58
CA ARG A 138 10.79 7.63 -15.76
C ARG A 138 11.85 7.07 -14.79
N PHE A 139 11.44 6.58 -13.62
CA PHE A 139 12.37 6.00 -12.64
C PHE A 139 12.03 4.56 -12.26
N ALA A 140 10.95 3.99 -12.81
CA ALA A 140 10.49 2.65 -12.44
C ALA A 140 11.49 1.59 -12.89
N ARG A 141 11.89 0.73 -11.95
CA ARG A 141 12.73 -0.44 -12.19
C ARG A 141 12.15 -1.61 -11.43
N TYR A 142 12.42 -2.82 -11.90
CA TYR A 142 11.84 -4.06 -11.37
C TYR A 142 12.94 -5.11 -11.22
N THR A 143 13.69 -5.05 -10.11
CA THR A 143 14.76 -5.99 -9.80
C THR A 143 14.16 -7.36 -9.46
N ASN A 144 14.64 -8.42 -10.10
CA ASN A 144 14.18 -9.80 -9.90
C ASN A 144 12.65 -9.97 -10.05
N ARG A 145 12.03 -9.12 -10.85
CA ARG A 145 10.60 -9.16 -11.14
C ARG A 145 10.37 -8.65 -12.56
N GLY A 146 9.53 -9.34 -13.33
CA GLY A 146 9.15 -8.87 -14.64
C GLY A 146 8.41 -7.53 -14.57
N THR A 147 8.71 -6.63 -15.51
CA THR A 147 7.99 -5.36 -15.63
C THR A 147 6.52 -5.64 -15.94
N PRO A 148 5.58 -5.04 -15.20
CA PRO A 148 4.15 -5.22 -15.49
C PRO A 148 3.80 -4.82 -16.91
N GLU A 149 2.83 -5.53 -17.51
CA GLU A 149 2.45 -5.29 -18.91
C GLU A 149 2.09 -3.83 -19.19
N PHE A 150 1.33 -3.19 -18.29
CA PHE A 150 0.91 -1.79 -18.48
C PHE A 150 2.08 -0.80 -18.42
N MET A 151 3.25 -1.23 -17.95
CA MET A 151 4.47 -0.41 -17.88
C MET A 151 5.45 -0.68 -19.02
N GLN A 152 5.16 -1.64 -19.87
CA GLN A 152 6.03 -1.99 -20.99
C GLN A 152 5.89 -1.03 -22.18
#